data_63d5c63fdc7d47267c96c6fa2e663af3
#
_entry.id   63d5c63fdc7d47267c96c6fa2e663af3
#
_cell.length_a   1.000
_cell.length_b   1.000
_cell.length_c   1.000
_cell.angle_alpha   90.00
_cell.angle_beta   90.00
_cell.angle_gamma   90.00
#
_symmetry.space_group_name_H-M   'P 1'
#
loop_
_entity.id
_entity.type
_entity.pdbx_description
1 polymer ?
#
loop_
_entity_poly.entity_id
_entity_poly.type
_entity_poly.pdbx_seq_one_letter_code
_entity_poly.pdbx_strand_id
1 'polypeptide(L)'
;MVQLADQPGRFITVEGSEGAGKSTNISVLCAALDAEGIDYYCTREPGGTAFAEEIRELLLKPREERFDNLTELLLIFAARRQHVVNVIQPRITTGQWVVCDRFTDATYAYQGSGRGLPLEWIDTLRLWVQGSLEPDITLYLDLAPEVGAARIADRELDRLEREQRAFFEAVRQGYLELASRNSRIRIIDASQNLTDVGRQVRAAIEEFLRSLSGEGH
;
A
#
# COMPACT_ATOMS: atom_id res chain seq x y z
N MET A 1 -27.00 -7.96 -11.24
CA MET A 1 -26.45 -7.90 -9.87
C MET A 1 -25.95 -9.29 -9.52
N VAL A 2 -24.64 -9.50 -9.58
CA VAL A 2 -24.02 -10.75 -9.14
C VAL A 2 -24.08 -10.77 -7.61
N GLN A 3 -24.65 -11.81 -7.01
CA GLN A 3 -24.65 -12.01 -5.56
C GLN A 3 -23.20 -12.30 -5.11
N LEU A 4 -22.46 -11.27 -4.68
CA LEU A 4 -21.14 -11.40 -4.03
C LEU A 4 -21.27 -11.82 -2.55
N ALA A 5 -22.49 -12.07 -2.05
CA ALA A 5 -22.79 -12.24 -0.63
C ALA A 5 -22.21 -13.50 0.04
N ASP A 6 -21.73 -14.49 -0.73
CA ASP A 6 -21.15 -15.74 -0.19
C ASP A 6 -19.65 -15.92 -0.55
N GLN A 7 -18.99 -14.89 -1.09
CA GLN A 7 -17.56 -14.94 -1.39
C GLN A 7 -16.75 -14.15 -0.35
N PRO A 8 -15.50 -14.59 -0.04
CA PRO A 8 -14.62 -13.77 0.79
C PRO A 8 -14.42 -12.38 0.17
N GLY A 9 -14.27 -11.38 1.02
CA GLY A 9 -13.97 -10.01 0.60
C GLY A 9 -12.65 -9.94 -0.18
N ARG A 10 -12.43 -8.84 -0.88
CA ARG A 10 -11.20 -8.60 -1.64
C ARG A 10 -10.27 -7.66 -0.89
N PHE A 11 -8.98 -7.84 -1.11
CA PHE A 11 -7.95 -7.01 -0.51
C PHE A 11 -7.29 -6.14 -1.58
N ILE A 12 -7.47 -4.82 -1.47
CA ILE A 12 -6.93 -3.82 -2.39
C ILE A 12 -5.88 -2.99 -1.66
N THR A 13 -4.72 -2.78 -2.26
CA THR A 13 -3.71 -1.88 -1.71
C THR A 13 -3.43 -0.71 -2.65
N VAL A 14 -3.11 0.44 -2.06
CA VAL A 14 -2.67 1.63 -2.79
C VAL A 14 -1.26 1.96 -2.33
N GLU A 15 -0.32 1.94 -3.24
CA GLU A 15 1.10 2.11 -3.00
C GLU A 15 1.63 3.37 -3.71
N GLY A 16 2.80 3.82 -3.28
CA GLY A 16 3.46 4.99 -3.86
C GLY A 16 4.21 5.79 -2.80
N SER A 17 5.18 6.60 -3.25
CA SER A 17 5.94 7.49 -2.38
C SER A 17 5.07 8.65 -1.85
N GLU A 18 5.65 9.44 -0.98
CA GLU A 18 5.05 10.67 -0.47
C GLU A 18 4.83 11.67 -1.62
N GLY A 19 3.74 12.43 -1.55
CA GLY A 19 3.35 13.34 -2.62
C GLY A 19 2.72 12.68 -3.87
N ALA A 20 2.64 11.33 -3.93
CA ALA A 20 2.00 10.62 -5.04
C ALA A 20 0.47 10.78 -5.08
N GLY A 21 -0.15 11.32 -4.03
CA GLY A 21 -1.59 11.58 -3.99
C GLY A 21 -2.44 10.38 -3.56
N LYS A 22 -1.88 9.47 -2.75
CA LYS A 22 -2.58 8.25 -2.28
C LYS A 22 -3.94 8.55 -1.67
N SER A 23 -4.04 9.45 -0.70
CA SER A 23 -5.30 9.75 0.00
C SER A 23 -6.41 10.19 -0.95
N THR A 24 -6.10 11.07 -1.92
CA THR A 24 -7.06 11.52 -2.95
C THR A 24 -7.51 10.35 -3.82
N ASN A 25 -6.59 9.50 -4.25
CA ASN A 25 -6.88 8.38 -5.12
C ASN A 25 -7.56 7.22 -4.40
N ILE A 26 -7.34 7.03 -3.10
CA ILE A 26 -8.15 6.14 -2.25
C ILE A 26 -9.60 6.62 -2.22
N SER A 27 -9.86 7.93 -2.13
CA SER A 27 -11.22 8.45 -2.21
C SER A 27 -11.89 8.18 -3.57
N VAL A 28 -11.14 8.27 -4.67
CA VAL A 28 -11.64 7.91 -6.02
C VAL A 28 -11.94 6.41 -6.12
N LEU A 29 -11.05 5.55 -5.59
CA LEU A 29 -11.25 4.12 -5.49
C LEU A 29 -12.52 3.80 -4.68
N CYS A 30 -12.67 4.37 -3.48
CA CYS A 30 -13.83 4.17 -2.63
C CYS A 30 -15.14 4.59 -3.32
N ALA A 31 -15.15 5.72 -4.02
CA ALA A 31 -16.32 6.15 -4.77
C ALA A 31 -16.69 5.18 -5.93
N ALA A 32 -15.71 4.48 -6.51
CA ALA A 32 -15.98 3.45 -7.51
C ALA A 32 -16.59 2.18 -6.87
N LEU A 33 -16.13 1.79 -5.67
CA LEU A 33 -16.72 0.67 -4.91
C LEU A 33 -18.14 0.99 -4.42
N ASP A 34 -18.37 2.23 -3.95
CA ASP A 34 -19.70 2.72 -3.56
C ASP A 34 -20.71 2.65 -4.71
N ALA A 35 -20.28 3.01 -5.93
CA ALA A 35 -21.14 2.96 -7.11
C ALA A 35 -21.59 1.53 -7.48
N GLU A 36 -20.80 0.52 -7.12
CA GLU A 36 -21.12 -0.91 -7.29
C GLU A 36 -21.81 -1.53 -6.06
N GLY A 37 -22.03 -0.75 -5.00
CA GLY A 37 -22.67 -1.22 -3.77
C GLY A 37 -21.79 -2.19 -2.96
N ILE A 38 -20.48 -2.12 -3.11
CA ILE A 38 -19.52 -3.00 -2.42
C ILE A 38 -19.24 -2.45 -1.03
N ASP A 39 -19.45 -3.27 0.01
CA ASP A 39 -19.07 -2.94 1.38
C ASP A 39 -17.55 -3.08 1.57
N TYR A 40 -16.90 -2.02 2.04
CA TYR A 40 -15.44 -1.99 2.24
C TYR A 40 -15.05 -1.27 3.53
N TYR A 41 -13.85 -1.56 3.98
CA TYR A 41 -13.19 -0.91 5.11
C TYR A 41 -11.85 -0.32 4.67
N CYS A 42 -11.64 0.98 4.93
CA CYS A 42 -10.39 1.66 4.66
C CYS A 42 -9.45 1.60 5.86
N THR A 43 -8.19 1.28 5.62
CA THR A 43 -7.14 1.21 6.63
C THR A 43 -5.79 1.63 6.05
N ARG A 44 -4.72 1.53 6.86
CA ARG A 44 -3.35 1.89 6.42
C ARG A 44 -2.29 1.12 7.18
N GLU A 45 -1.10 1.04 6.60
CA GLU A 45 0.12 0.56 7.26
C GLU A 45 1.28 1.57 7.21
N PRO A 46 2.19 1.56 8.21
CA PRO A 46 2.02 0.90 9.50
C PRO A 46 0.84 1.53 10.26
N GLY A 47 0.08 0.72 11.01
CA GLY A 47 -1.08 1.21 11.78
C GLY A 47 -2.30 0.30 11.66
N GLY A 48 -3.49 0.88 11.75
CA GLY A 48 -4.77 0.20 11.58
C GLY A 48 -5.33 -0.47 12.84
N THR A 49 -4.58 -0.55 13.94
CA THR A 49 -5.05 -0.93 15.28
C THR A 49 -4.40 -0.01 16.31
N ALA A 50 -4.98 0.11 17.52
CA ALA A 50 -4.40 0.96 18.55
C ALA A 50 -2.93 0.65 18.81
N PHE A 51 -2.58 -0.62 18.99
CA PHE A 51 -1.19 -1.03 19.22
C PHE A 51 -0.29 -0.80 17.99
N ALA A 52 -0.79 -1.04 16.79
CA ALA A 52 -0.02 -0.79 15.57
C ALA A 52 0.20 0.72 15.31
N GLU A 53 -0.71 1.59 15.75
CA GLU A 53 -0.51 3.05 15.73
C GLU A 53 0.59 3.49 16.70
N GLU A 54 0.72 2.89 17.88
CA GLU A 54 1.84 3.14 18.79
C GLU A 54 3.18 2.78 18.13
N ILE A 55 3.24 1.64 17.44
CA ILE A 55 4.44 1.25 16.66
C ILE A 55 4.70 2.26 15.52
N ARG A 56 3.65 2.72 14.83
CA ARG A 56 3.78 3.76 13.81
C ARG A 56 4.41 5.03 14.37
N GLU A 57 3.96 5.49 15.52
CA GLU A 57 4.55 6.66 16.19
C GLU A 57 6.03 6.45 16.49
N LEU A 58 6.41 5.25 16.98
CA LEU A 58 7.81 4.90 17.19
C LEU A 58 8.63 4.94 15.89
N LEU A 59 8.07 4.46 14.79
CA LEU A 59 8.75 4.40 13.48
C LEU A 59 8.93 5.78 12.85
N LEU A 60 7.94 6.67 12.97
CA LEU A 60 7.90 7.93 12.23
C LEU A 60 8.43 9.12 13.02
N LYS A 61 8.45 9.04 14.35
CA LYS A 61 8.93 10.13 15.20
C LYS A 61 10.41 10.45 14.93
N PRO A 62 10.75 11.70 14.61
CA PRO A 62 12.13 12.12 14.50
C PRO A 62 12.90 11.91 15.82
N ARG A 63 14.14 11.45 15.74
CA ARG A 63 15.00 11.19 16.91
C ARG A 63 16.47 11.32 16.53
N GLU A 64 17.33 11.50 17.52
CA GLU A 64 18.78 11.58 17.35
C GLU A 64 19.39 10.18 17.18
N GLU A 65 18.89 9.20 17.93
CA GLU A 65 19.30 7.80 17.80
C GLU A 65 18.95 7.25 16.43
N ARG A 66 19.94 6.72 15.73
CA ARG A 66 19.74 6.11 14.42
C ARG A 66 19.03 4.76 14.56
N PHE A 67 17.96 4.57 13.83
CA PHE A 67 17.33 3.25 13.70
C PHE A 67 18.24 2.29 12.95
N ASP A 68 18.44 1.11 13.49
CA ASP A 68 18.97 -0.01 12.73
C ASP A 68 17.92 -0.50 11.71
N ASN A 69 18.35 -0.80 10.49
CA ASN A 69 17.44 -1.17 9.40
C ASN A 69 16.65 -2.45 9.70
N LEU A 70 17.27 -3.44 10.37
CA LEU A 70 16.55 -4.66 10.77
C LEU A 70 15.55 -4.39 11.89
N THR A 71 15.89 -3.52 12.85
CA THR A 71 14.93 -3.09 13.88
C THR A 71 13.71 -2.40 13.25
N GLU A 72 13.92 -1.54 12.25
CA GLU A 72 12.82 -0.92 11.47
C GLU A 72 11.93 -1.98 10.82
N LEU A 73 12.54 -2.95 10.14
CA LEU A 73 11.84 -4.06 9.48
C LEU A 73 11.00 -4.89 10.48
N LEU A 74 11.58 -5.25 11.62
CA LEU A 74 10.91 -6.03 12.66
C LEU A 74 9.69 -5.29 13.25
N LEU A 75 9.81 -3.99 13.50
CA LEU A 75 8.70 -3.17 13.99
C LEU A 75 7.57 -3.06 12.96
N ILE A 76 7.90 -2.91 11.67
CA ILE A 76 6.90 -2.90 10.58
C ILE A 76 6.12 -4.20 10.56
N PHE A 77 6.82 -5.34 10.63
CA PHE A 77 6.14 -6.64 10.63
C PHE A 77 5.39 -6.94 11.93
N ALA A 78 5.82 -6.42 13.08
CA ALA A 78 5.07 -6.52 14.33
C ALA A 78 3.73 -5.77 14.23
N ALA A 79 3.74 -4.52 13.73
CA ALA A 79 2.53 -3.73 13.48
C ALA A 79 1.61 -4.44 12.47
N ARG A 80 2.17 -4.95 11.36
CA ARG A 80 1.44 -5.70 10.33
C ARG A 80 0.77 -6.95 10.89
N ARG A 81 1.46 -7.74 11.73
CA ARG A 81 0.84 -8.92 12.34
C ARG A 81 -0.41 -8.57 13.13
N GLN A 82 -0.33 -7.53 13.94
CA GLN A 82 -1.47 -7.04 14.72
C GLN A 82 -2.61 -6.57 13.81
N HIS A 83 -2.29 -5.88 12.73
CA HIS A 83 -3.25 -5.36 11.76
C HIS A 83 -3.92 -6.51 10.98
N VAL A 84 -3.15 -7.47 10.48
CA VAL A 84 -3.67 -8.61 9.73
C VAL A 84 -4.68 -9.41 10.54
N VAL A 85 -4.33 -9.78 11.79
CA VAL A 85 -5.19 -10.69 12.60
C VAL A 85 -6.42 -10.00 13.16
N ASN A 86 -6.36 -8.70 13.43
CA ASN A 86 -7.47 -8.00 14.10
C ASN A 86 -8.34 -7.17 13.14
N VAL A 87 -7.85 -6.86 11.94
CA VAL A 87 -8.56 -5.96 11.01
C VAL A 87 -8.75 -6.60 9.64
N ILE A 88 -7.67 -6.97 8.95
CA ILE A 88 -7.75 -7.36 7.54
C ILE A 88 -8.43 -8.72 7.40
N GLN A 89 -7.87 -9.74 8.03
CA GLN A 89 -8.34 -11.12 7.85
C GLN A 89 -9.79 -11.35 8.30
N PRO A 90 -10.25 -10.83 9.47
CA PRO A 90 -11.64 -10.97 9.87
C PRO A 90 -12.63 -10.38 8.88
N ARG A 91 -12.32 -9.19 8.31
CA ARG A 91 -13.19 -8.52 7.34
C ARG A 91 -13.30 -9.29 6.03
N ILE A 92 -12.16 -9.69 5.47
CA ILE A 92 -12.12 -10.49 4.25
C ILE A 92 -12.92 -11.78 4.45
N THR A 93 -12.76 -12.45 5.59
CA THR A 93 -13.48 -13.70 5.91
C THR A 93 -14.99 -13.50 5.97
N THR A 94 -15.47 -12.33 6.38
CA THR A 94 -16.90 -12.00 6.44
C THR A 94 -17.45 -11.38 5.16
N GLY A 95 -16.67 -11.35 4.08
CA GLY A 95 -17.10 -10.79 2.79
C GLY A 95 -16.91 -9.29 2.63
N GLN A 96 -16.46 -8.57 3.68
CA GLN A 96 -16.15 -7.14 3.59
C GLN A 96 -14.81 -6.95 2.87
N TRP A 97 -14.77 -6.04 1.89
CA TRP A 97 -13.55 -5.70 1.21
C TRP A 97 -12.65 -4.83 2.09
N VAL A 98 -11.34 -4.88 1.85
CA VAL A 98 -10.37 -4.04 2.57
C VAL A 98 -9.56 -3.22 1.56
N VAL A 99 -9.53 -1.90 1.77
CA VAL A 99 -8.68 -0.94 1.05
C VAL A 99 -7.59 -0.46 2.00
N CYS A 100 -6.33 -0.71 1.69
CA CYS A 100 -5.21 -0.37 2.57
C CYS A 100 -4.23 0.60 1.89
N ASP A 101 -3.93 1.73 2.54
CA ASP A 101 -2.82 2.62 2.16
C ASP A 101 -1.52 1.96 2.61
N ARG A 102 -0.79 1.37 1.69
CA ARG A 102 0.41 0.56 1.84
C ARG A 102 0.17 -0.81 2.48
N PHE A 103 0.99 -1.76 2.05
CA PHE A 103 1.11 -3.10 2.63
C PHE A 103 2.53 -3.64 2.41
N THR A 104 2.67 -4.92 2.11
CA THR A 104 3.97 -5.59 2.01
C THR A 104 4.82 -5.10 0.84
N ASP A 105 4.21 -4.65 -0.27
CA ASP A 105 4.95 -4.09 -1.39
C ASP A 105 5.76 -2.85 -0.97
N ALA A 106 5.23 -2.02 -0.04
CA ALA A 106 6.00 -0.94 0.57
C ALA A 106 7.25 -1.45 1.31
N THR A 107 7.18 -2.60 1.98
CA THR A 107 8.33 -3.15 2.70
C THR A 107 9.43 -3.61 1.75
N TYR A 108 9.07 -4.27 0.65
CA TYR A 108 10.04 -4.61 -0.40
C TYR A 108 10.70 -3.36 -1.00
N ALA A 109 9.91 -2.31 -1.27
CA ALA A 109 10.43 -1.08 -1.84
C ALA A 109 11.31 -0.30 -0.85
N TYR A 110 10.81 -0.04 0.38
CA TYR A 110 11.49 0.81 1.35
C TYR A 110 12.63 0.08 2.09
N GLN A 111 12.36 -1.10 2.68
CA GLN A 111 13.36 -1.82 3.46
C GLN A 111 14.25 -2.69 2.56
N GLY A 112 13.70 -3.29 1.51
CA GLY A 112 14.48 -4.04 0.52
C GLY A 112 15.33 -3.10 -0.32
N SER A 113 14.74 -2.39 -1.27
CA SER A 113 15.47 -1.56 -2.24
C SER A 113 16.05 -0.30 -1.61
N GLY A 114 15.28 0.42 -0.77
CA GLY A 114 15.71 1.68 -0.14
C GLY A 114 16.77 1.49 0.93
N ARG A 115 16.60 0.54 1.86
CA ARG A 115 17.56 0.23 2.94
C ARG A 115 18.61 -0.79 2.53
N GLY A 116 18.42 -1.50 1.42
CA GLY A 116 19.33 -2.55 0.96
C GLY A 116 19.31 -3.82 1.81
N LEU A 117 18.21 -4.10 2.52
CA LEU A 117 18.07 -5.35 3.26
C LEU A 117 17.86 -6.54 2.32
N PRO A 118 18.38 -7.73 2.66
CA PRO A 118 18.17 -8.95 1.89
C PRO A 118 16.67 -9.27 1.74
N LEU A 119 16.21 -9.50 0.51
CA LEU A 119 14.80 -9.79 0.25
C LEU A 119 14.33 -11.07 0.92
N GLU A 120 15.20 -12.05 1.11
CA GLU A 120 14.94 -13.30 1.83
C GLU A 120 14.50 -13.09 3.29
N TRP A 121 14.96 -12.00 3.94
CA TRP A 121 14.48 -11.66 5.30
C TRP A 121 13.05 -11.14 5.25
N ILE A 122 12.73 -10.35 4.24
CA ILE A 122 11.36 -9.85 4.03
C ILE A 122 10.43 -11.01 3.68
N ASP A 123 10.84 -11.93 2.80
CA ASP A 123 10.08 -13.13 2.43
C ASP A 123 9.78 -14.01 3.65
N THR A 124 10.79 -14.24 4.50
CA THR A 124 10.65 -15.04 5.71
C THR A 124 9.64 -14.41 6.68
N LEU A 125 9.78 -13.11 6.95
CA LEU A 125 8.88 -12.39 7.85
C LEU A 125 7.46 -12.29 7.26
N ARG A 126 7.34 -12.06 5.94
CA ARG A 126 6.07 -12.09 5.23
C ARG A 126 5.33 -13.42 5.46
N LEU A 127 6.04 -14.54 5.25
CA LEU A 127 5.43 -15.86 5.43
C LEU A 127 4.96 -16.09 6.88
N TRP A 128 5.74 -15.68 7.88
CA TRP A 128 5.37 -15.86 9.30
C TRP A 128 4.21 -14.94 9.74
N VAL A 129 4.19 -13.72 9.22
CA VAL A 129 3.26 -12.67 9.69
C VAL A 129 1.92 -12.74 8.98
N GLN A 130 1.89 -12.92 7.67
CA GLN A 130 0.67 -12.84 6.86
C GLN A 130 0.33 -14.16 6.13
N GLY A 131 1.22 -15.15 6.14
CA GLY A 131 0.99 -16.43 5.46
C GLY A 131 0.82 -16.23 3.95
N SER A 132 -0.32 -16.72 3.43
CA SER A 132 -0.71 -16.58 2.03
C SER A 132 -1.53 -15.32 1.72
N LEU A 133 -1.77 -14.45 2.71
CA LEU A 133 -2.53 -13.22 2.46
C LEU A 133 -1.72 -12.28 1.57
N GLU A 134 -2.27 -12.01 0.38
CA GLU A 134 -1.75 -11.03 -0.57
C GLU A 134 -2.89 -10.17 -1.09
N PRO A 135 -2.62 -8.93 -1.53
CA PRO A 135 -3.64 -8.12 -2.20
C PRO A 135 -4.12 -8.78 -3.50
N ASP A 136 -5.43 -8.73 -3.75
CA ASP A 136 -6.00 -9.15 -5.05
C ASP A 136 -5.57 -8.19 -6.18
N ILE A 137 -5.44 -6.90 -5.85
CA ILE A 137 -4.92 -5.85 -6.74
C ILE A 137 -4.18 -4.80 -5.93
N THR A 138 -3.07 -4.30 -6.48
CA THR A 138 -2.30 -3.16 -5.96
C THR A 138 -2.31 -2.04 -7.01
N LEU A 139 -2.70 -0.84 -6.60
CA LEU A 139 -2.56 0.37 -7.40
C LEU A 139 -1.26 1.08 -6.99
N TYR A 140 -0.24 1.02 -7.82
CA TYR A 140 1.01 1.72 -7.59
C TYR A 140 1.00 3.07 -8.28
N LEU A 141 0.97 4.15 -7.51
CA LEU A 141 1.03 5.53 -7.97
C LEU A 141 2.50 5.90 -8.22
N ASP A 142 2.94 5.73 -9.46
CA ASP A 142 4.32 6.03 -9.85
C ASP A 142 4.54 7.53 -9.99
N LEU A 143 5.52 8.04 -9.25
CA LEU A 143 5.90 9.44 -9.25
C LEU A 143 7.41 9.59 -9.10
N ALA A 144 8.02 10.48 -9.88
CA ALA A 144 9.42 10.84 -9.72
C ALA A 144 9.64 11.48 -8.32
N PRO A 145 10.69 11.08 -7.58
CA PRO A 145 10.90 11.53 -6.20
C PRO A 145 10.95 13.06 -6.05
N GLU A 146 11.55 13.76 -7.00
CA GLU A 146 11.63 15.23 -7.00
C GLU A 146 10.27 15.92 -7.09
N VAL A 147 9.34 15.32 -7.83
CA VAL A 147 7.97 15.85 -7.95
C VAL A 147 7.20 15.59 -6.64
N GLY A 148 7.39 14.42 -6.04
CA GLY A 148 6.80 14.08 -4.74
C GLY A 148 7.30 15.01 -3.64
N ALA A 149 8.63 15.21 -3.54
CA ALA A 149 9.25 16.13 -2.59
C ALA A 149 8.73 17.57 -2.74
N ALA A 150 8.59 18.07 -3.98
CA ALA A 150 8.05 19.41 -4.23
C ALA A 150 6.60 19.55 -3.74
N ARG A 151 5.77 18.50 -3.86
CA ARG A 151 4.37 18.52 -3.42
C ARG A 151 4.19 18.54 -1.91
N ILE A 152 5.19 18.12 -1.13
CA ILE A 152 5.14 18.05 0.34
C ILE A 152 6.07 19.04 1.04
N ALA A 153 6.70 19.95 0.30
CA ALA A 153 7.72 20.86 0.81
C ALA A 153 7.23 21.80 1.93
N ASP A 154 5.94 22.11 1.97
CA ASP A 154 5.34 23.08 2.91
C ASP A 154 4.87 22.45 4.24
N ARG A 155 5.17 21.16 4.49
CA ARG A 155 4.77 20.48 5.71
C ARG A 155 5.95 19.95 6.52
N GLU A 156 5.72 19.67 7.79
CA GLU A 156 6.70 18.99 8.63
C GLU A 156 6.88 17.54 8.14
N LEU A 157 8.14 17.15 7.90
CA LEU A 157 8.49 15.83 7.40
C LEU A 157 8.74 14.85 8.55
N ASP A 158 8.21 13.65 8.43
CA ASP A 158 8.52 12.55 9.34
C ASP A 158 9.93 11.99 9.13
N ARG A 159 10.31 10.99 9.93
CA ARG A 159 11.67 10.41 9.88
C ARG A 159 11.99 9.77 8.53
N LEU A 160 11.05 9.08 7.90
CA LEU A 160 11.26 8.42 6.61
C LEU A 160 11.29 9.45 5.47
N GLU A 161 10.48 10.48 5.54
CA GLU A 161 10.42 11.56 4.55
C GLU A 161 11.67 12.45 4.53
N ARG A 162 12.47 12.39 5.58
CA ARG A 162 13.77 13.11 5.68
C ARG A 162 14.93 12.37 5.02
N GLU A 163 14.70 11.20 4.44
CA GLU A 163 15.74 10.45 3.74
C GLU A 163 16.22 11.17 2.47
N GLN A 164 17.42 10.80 2.03
CA GLN A 164 18.02 11.42 0.85
C GLN A 164 17.31 11.01 -0.44
N ARG A 165 17.42 11.82 -1.46
CA ARG A 165 16.84 11.57 -2.79
C ARG A 165 17.17 10.16 -3.34
N ALA A 166 18.43 9.72 -3.22
CA ALA A 166 18.86 8.40 -3.68
C ALA A 166 18.06 7.24 -3.03
N PHE A 167 17.63 7.40 -1.77
CA PHE A 167 16.76 6.44 -1.11
C PHE A 167 15.40 6.32 -1.83
N PHE A 168 14.76 7.45 -2.15
CA PHE A 168 13.47 7.43 -2.84
C PHE A 168 13.56 6.99 -4.31
N GLU A 169 14.70 7.24 -4.97
CA GLU A 169 14.98 6.68 -6.30
C GLU A 169 15.06 5.15 -6.23
N ALA A 170 15.76 4.59 -5.23
CA ALA A 170 15.81 3.16 -5.00
C ALA A 170 14.43 2.57 -4.64
N VAL A 171 13.64 3.26 -3.80
CA VAL A 171 12.26 2.86 -3.46
C VAL A 171 11.39 2.80 -4.72
N ARG A 172 11.42 3.83 -5.56
CA ARG A 172 10.68 3.86 -6.84
C ARG A 172 11.07 2.70 -7.73
N GLN A 173 12.38 2.47 -7.90
CA GLN A 173 12.88 1.35 -8.69
C GLN A 173 12.40 0.01 -8.13
N GLY A 174 12.41 -0.17 -6.81
CA GLY A 174 11.89 -1.37 -6.15
C GLY A 174 10.40 -1.64 -6.48
N TYR A 175 9.55 -0.62 -6.45
CA TYR A 175 8.15 -0.76 -6.86
C TYR A 175 8.00 -1.13 -8.33
N LEU A 176 8.76 -0.51 -9.24
CA LEU A 176 8.72 -0.83 -10.67
C LEU A 176 9.18 -2.26 -10.95
N GLU A 177 10.20 -2.74 -10.24
CA GLU A 177 10.65 -4.14 -10.33
C GLU A 177 9.59 -5.12 -9.82
N LEU A 178 8.92 -4.82 -8.71
CA LEU A 178 7.79 -5.61 -8.22
C LEU A 178 6.65 -5.66 -9.24
N ALA A 179 6.28 -4.51 -9.81
CA ALA A 179 5.23 -4.43 -10.82
C ALA A 179 5.57 -5.23 -12.09
N SER A 180 6.85 -5.24 -12.51
CA SER A 180 7.28 -5.99 -13.69
C SER A 180 7.15 -7.51 -13.53
N ARG A 181 7.13 -8.02 -12.29
CA ARG A 181 7.09 -9.46 -11.96
C ARG A 181 5.73 -9.91 -11.41
N ASN A 182 4.81 -8.98 -11.17
CA ASN A 182 3.55 -9.28 -10.49
C ASN A 182 2.37 -8.57 -11.17
N SER A 183 1.58 -9.35 -11.90
CA SER A 183 0.44 -8.85 -12.69
C SER A 183 -0.69 -8.24 -11.86
N ARG A 184 -0.74 -8.50 -10.53
CA ARG A 184 -1.72 -7.84 -9.64
C ARG A 184 -1.41 -6.36 -9.42
N ILE A 185 -0.18 -5.90 -9.72
CA ILE A 185 0.23 -4.51 -9.53
C ILE A 185 -0.08 -3.73 -10.81
N ARG A 186 -0.93 -2.71 -10.70
CA ARG A 186 -1.27 -1.77 -11.76
C ARG A 186 -0.52 -0.46 -11.54
N ILE A 187 0.32 -0.09 -12.49
CA ILE A 187 1.05 1.19 -12.45
C ILE A 187 0.11 2.30 -12.91
N ILE A 188 0.00 3.34 -12.08
CA ILE A 188 -0.77 4.56 -12.34
C ILE A 188 0.23 5.70 -12.47
N ASP A 189 0.24 6.41 -13.58
CA ASP A 189 1.10 7.60 -13.79
C ASP A 189 0.61 8.77 -12.94
N ALA A 190 1.19 8.92 -11.74
CA ALA A 190 0.86 9.98 -10.80
C ALA A 190 1.53 11.33 -11.12
N SER A 191 2.28 11.44 -12.23
CA SER A 191 2.84 12.71 -12.71
C SER A 191 1.78 13.60 -13.35
N GLN A 192 0.66 13.01 -13.79
CA GLN A 192 -0.46 13.70 -14.42
C GLN A 192 -1.22 14.59 -13.43
N ASN A 193 -2.15 15.38 -13.94
CA ASN A 193 -3.07 16.14 -13.07
C ASN A 193 -4.04 15.20 -12.32
N LEU A 194 -4.61 15.68 -11.22
CA LEU A 194 -5.46 14.88 -10.33
C LEU A 194 -6.63 14.18 -11.04
N THR A 195 -7.23 14.85 -12.03
CA THR A 195 -8.37 14.30 -12.79
C THR A 195 -7.95 13.10 -13.63
N ASP A 196 -6.78 13.20 -14.29
CA ASP A 196 -6.28 12.13 -15.14
C ASP A 196 -5.77 10.93 -14.32
N VAL A 197 -5.11 11.18 -13.19
CA VAL A 197 -4.74 10.11 -12.23
C VAL A 197 -5.99 9.40 -11.72
N GLY A 198 -7.00 10.16 -11.29
CA GLY A 198 -8.27 9.58 -10.82
C GLY A 198 -8.99 8.76 -11.90
N ARG A 199 -8.89 9.16 -13.18
CA ARG A 199 -9.45 8.38 -14.29
C ARG A 199 -8.71 7.05 -14.47
N GLN A 200 -7.38 7.02 -14.37
CA GLN A 200 -6.59 5.79 -14.42
C GLN A 200 -6.94 4.85 -13.27
N VAL A 201 -7.06 5.37 -12.03
CA VAL A 201 -7.46 4.60 -10.84
C VAL A 201 -8.83 3.97 -11.06
N ARG A 202 -9.82 4.76 -11.50
CA ARG A 202 -11.17 4.27 -11.78
C ARG A 202 -11.15 3.16 -12.84
N ALA A 203 -10.45 3.37 -13.96
CA ALA A 203 -10.36 2.39 -15.03
C ALA A 203 -9.74 1.07 -14.57
N ALA A 204 -8.68 1.12 -13.74
CA ALA A 204 -8.03 -0.06 -13.18
C ALA A 204 -8.97 -0.86 -12.25
N ILE A 205 -9.77 -0.17 -11.44
CA ILE A 205 -10.76 -0.83 -10.57
C ILE A 205 -11.93 -1.40 -11.37
N GLU A 206 -12.45 -0.68 -12.36
CA GLU A 206 -13.52 -1.20 -13.24
C GLU A 206 -13.06 -2.45 -14.02
N GLU A 207 -11.81 -2.48 -14.48
CA GLU A 207 -11.22 -3.66 -15.11
C GLU A 207 -11.13 -4.83 -14.13
N PHE A 208 -10.67 -4.57 -12.91
CA PHE A 208 -10.59 -5.59 -11.85
C PHE A 208 -11.99 -6.14 -11.51
N LEU A 209 -13.00 -5.29 -11.36
CA LEU A 209 -14.37 -5.70 -11.07
C LEU A 209 -14.96 -6.58 -12.20
N ARG A 210 -14.73 -6.19 -13.47
CA ARG A 210 -15.14 -7.02 -14.63
C ARG A 210 -14.47 -8.40 -14.63
N SER A 211 -13.19 -8.47 -14.24
CA SER A 211 -12.49 -9.75 -14.16
C SER A 211 -13.07 -10.72 -13.12
N LEU A 212 -13.66 -10.16 -12.03
CA LEU A 212 -14.31 -10.95 -10.98
C LEU A 212 -15.70 -11.47 -11.42
N SER A 213 -16.41 -10.72 -12.27
CA SER A 213 -17.74 -11.13 -12.78
C SER A 213 -17.68 -12.13 -13.94
N GLY A 214 -16.51 -12.51 -14.40
CA GLY A 214 -16.36 -13.44 -15.53
C GLY A 214 -16.67 -12.84 -16.91
N GLU A 215 -16.85 -11.51 -17.01
CA GLU A 215 -17.13 -10.79 -18.26
C GLU A 215 -15.86 -10.37 -19.02
N GLY A 216 -14.71 -10.92 -18.63
CA GLY A 216 -13.42 -10.64 -19.24
C GLY A 216 -13.03 -11.69 -20.27
N HIS A 217 -13.59 -11.60 -21.48
CA HIS A 217 -12.99 -12.20 -22.72
C HIS A 217 -13.46 -11.42 -23.92
#